data_239e8eb6d864c2f4f5cc8d743b82a991
#
_entry.id   239e8eb6d864c2f4f5cc8d743b82a991
#
_cell.length_a   1.000
_cell.length_b   1.000
_cell.length_c   1.000
_cell.angle_alpha   90.00
_cell.angle_beta   90.00
_cell.angle_gamma   90.00
#
_symmetry.space_group_name_H-M   'P 1'
#
loop_
_entity.id
_entity.type
_entity.pdbx_description
1 polymer ?
#
loop_
_entity_poly.entity_id
_entity_poly.type
_entity_poly.pdbx_seq_one_letter_code
_entity_poly.pdbx_strand_id
1 'polypeptide(L)'
;MKGVEYLNTAYLDMIQGKNPGVTPVWYMRQAGRSQAEYRKIKEKYTLFEITKEPELCARVTELPVKEYGVDAAILYKDIMSPMVAMNVNVELKAGVGPVFSTPIRSMADVDKLE
;
A
#
# COMPACT_ATOMS: atom_id res chain seq x y z
N MET A 1 17.56 19.91 -0.23
CA MET A 1 16.45 19.06 0.23
C MET A 1 16.15 19.44 1.66
N LYS A 2 14.90 19.84 2.00
CA LYS A 2 14.51 19.99 3.40
C LYS A 2 14.59 18.60 4.04
N GLY A 3 15.22 18.52 5.22
CA GLY A 3 15.34 17.24 5.94
C GLY A 3 13.95 16.65 6.19
N VAL A 4 13.85 15.34 6.05
CA VAL A 4 12.62 14.60 6.40
C VAL A 4 12.51 14.59 7.91
N GLU A 5 11.43 15.15 8.46
CA GLU A 5 11.12 15.08 9.88
C GLU A 5 10.41 13.75 10.16
N TYR A 6 11.03 12.91 10.99
CA TYR A 6 10.47 11.63 11.41
C TYR A 6 9.67 11.80 12.70
N LEU A 7 8.54 11.10 12.84
CA LEU A 7 7.75 11.06 14.09
C LEU A 7 8.57 10.42 15.23
N ASN A 8 9.35 9.39 14.91
CA ASN A 8 10.37 8.82 15.77
C ASN A 8 11.45 8.15 14.91
N THR A 9 12.56 7.75 15.51
CA THR A 9 13.69 7.11 14.83
C THR A 9 13.91 5.66 15.24
N ALA A 10 13.04 5.07 16.06
CA ALA A 10 13.25 3.75 16.66
C ALA A 10 13.54 2.67 15.61
N TYR A 11 12.77 2.63 14.53
CA TYR A 11 13.00 1.68 13.45
C TYR A 11 14.33 1.94 12.72
N LEU A 12 14.62 3.20 12.39
CA LEU A 12 15.87 3.59 11.71
C LEU A 12 17.10 3.29 12.56
N ASP A 13 17.03 3.53 13.85
CA ASP A 13 18.11 3.25 14.78
C ASP A 13 18.38 1.74 14.87
N MET A 14 17.32 0.94 14.93
CA MET A 14 17.44 -0.52 14.96
C MET A 14 18.11 -1.08 13.69
N ILE A 15 17.70 -0.67 12.50
CA ILE A 15 18.33 -1.15 11.25
C ILE A 15 19.78 -0.68 11.08
N GLN A 16 20.19 0.37 11.79
CA GLN A 16 21.57 0.85 11.86
C GLN A 16 22.38 0.15 12.98
N GLY A 17 21.81 -0.85 13.64
CA GLY A 17 22.48 -1.56 14.74
C GLY A 17 22.57 -0.76 16.05
N LYS A 18 21.85 0.36 16.17
CA LYS A 18 21.72 1.13 17.40
C LYS A 18 20.63 0.55 18.29
N ASN A 19 20.72 0.75 19.58
CA ASN A 19 19.65 0.39 20.51
C ASN A 19 18.70 1.59 20.68
N PRO A 20 17.45 1.50 20.16
CA PRO A 20 16.49 2.60 20.29
C PRO A 20 15.83 2.67 21.68
N GLY A 21 16.14 1.74 22.59
CA GLY A 21 15.51 1.66 23.91
C GLY A 21 14.08 1.10 23.92
N VAL A 22 13.47 0.93 22.75
CA VAL A 22 12.14 0.37 22.55
C VAL A 22 12.18 -0.57 21.34
N THR A 23 11.29 -1.57 21.32
CA THR A 23 11.13 -2.42 20.14
C THR A 23 10.18 -1.74 19.16
N PRO A 24 10.63 -1.34 17.96
CA PRO A 24 9.74 -0.75 16.96
C PRO A 24 8.68 -1.77 16.53
N VAL A 25 7.47 -1.30 16.33
CA VAL A 25 6.32 -2.13 15.99
C VAL A 25 5.70 -1.64 14.68
N TRP A 26 5.47 -2.59 13.79
CA TRP A 26 4.61 -2.45 12.65
C TRP A 26 3.68 -3.65 12.55
N TYR A 27 2.38 -3.38 12.51
CA TYR A 27 1.42 -4.45 12.23
C TYR A 27 1.45 -4.75 10.73
N MET A 28 1.51 -6.02 10.35
CA MET A 28 1.52 -6.46 8.94
C MET A 28 0.20 -6.08 8.25
N ARG A 29 -0.18 -4.81 8.37
CA ARG A 29 -1.34 -4.23 7.72
C ARG A 29 -1.12 -2.76 7.45
N GLN A 30 -1.38 -2.40 6.22
CA GLN A 30 -1.64 -1.04 5.80
C GLN A 30 -2.98 -0.56 6.37
N ALA A 31 -3.42 0.63 5.99
CA ALA A 31 -4.78 1.09 6.26
C ALA A 31 -5.82 0.03 5.89
N GLY A 32 -6.83 -0.10 6.69
CA GLY A 32 -7.82 -1.17 6.53
C GLY A 32 -9.17 -0.85 7.16
N ARG A 33 -10.10 -1.79 7.00
CA ARG A 33 -11.50 -1.65 7.43
C ARG A 33 -11.73 -1.42 8.92
N SER A 34 -10.74 -1.66 9.77
CA SER A 34 -10.77 -1.30 11.19
C SER A 34 -10.81 0.22 11.39
N GLN A 35 -10.23 1.00 10.47
CA GLN A 35 -10.11 2.45 10.55
C GLN A 35 -11.34 3.15 9.98
N ALA A 36 -11.96 4.04 10.76
CA ALA A 36 -13.16 4.76 10.36
C ALA A 36 -12.91 5.68 9.15
N GLU A 37 -11.79 6.38 9.15
CA GLU A 37 -11.39 7.26 8.06
C GLU A 37 -11.18 6.49 6.75
N TYR A 38 -10.52 5.33 6.82
CA TYR A 38 -10.35 4.45 5.67
C TYR A 38 -11.70 4.01 5.08
N ARG A 39 -12.67 3.62 5.93
CA ARG A 39 -14.02 3.24 5.46
C ARG A 39 -14.70 4.37 4.69
N LYS A 40 -14.64 5.62 5.20
CA LYS A 40 -15.19 6.81 4.53
C LYS A 40 -14.56 7.06 3.16
N ILE A 41 -13.24 6.85 3.05
CA ILE A 41 -12.52 6.98 1.78
C ILE A 41 -13.00 5.88 0.81
N LYS A 42 -13.13 4.64 1.30
CA LYS A 42 -13.56 3.50 0.48
C LYS A 42 -15.03 3.57 0.01
N GLU A 43 -15.87 4.36 0.65
CA GLU A 43 -17.23 4.66 0.15
C GLU A 43 -17.21 5.45 -1.17
N LYS A 44 -16.15 6.25 -1.39
CA LYS A 44 -16.03 7.17 -2.53
C LYS A 44 -15.05 6.70 -3.60
N TYR A 45 -14.04 5.94 -3.22
CA TYR A 45 -12.93 5.57 -4.08
C TYR A 45 -12.66 4.07 -4.06
N THR A 46 -12.39 3.52 -5.22
CA THR A 46 -11.87 2.16 -5.38
C THR A 46 -10.40 2.11 -4.93
N LEU A 47 -9.85 0.91 -4.80
CA LEU A 47 -8.44 0.72 -4.48
C LEU A 47 -7.55 1.36 -5.56
N PHE A 48 -7.87 1.12 -6.83
CA PHE A 48 -7.06 1.65 -7.93
C PHE A 48 -7.12 3.18 -8.03
N GLU A 49 -8.25 3.81 -7.74
CA GLU A 49 -8.35 5.27 -7.68
C GLU A 49 -7.51 5.84 -6.55
N ILE A 50 -7.56 5.24 -5.35
CA ILE A 50 -6.72 5.65 -4.22
C ILE A 50 -5.24 5.57 -4.58
N THR A 51 -4.81 4.48 -5.23
CA THR A 51 -3.40 4.26 -5.53
C THR A 51 -2.87 5.06 -6.72
N LYS A 52 -3.75 5.61 -7.54
CA LYS A 52 -3.40 6.50 -8.66
C LYS A 52 -3.31 7.98 -8.27
N GLU A 53 -4.00 8.37 -7.20
CA GLU A 53 -4.00 9.75 -6.70
C GLU A 53 -2.96 9.89 -5.57
N PRO A 54 -1.83 10.57 -5.79
CA PRO A 54 -0.72 10.58 -4.84
C PRO A 54 -1.09 11.10 -3.45
N GLU A 55 -1.86 12.21 -3.37
CA GLU A 55 -2.26 12.81 -2.10
C GLU A 55 -3.21 11.89 -1.33
N LEU A 56 -4.14 11.25 -2.02
CA LEU A 56 -5.08 10.32 -1.40
C LEU A 56 -4.35 9.03 -0.95
N CYS A 57 -3.42 8.54 -1.74
CA CYS A 57 -2.57 7.40 -1.40
C CYS A 57 -1.70 7.70 -0.17
N ALA A 58 -1.06 8.87 -0.12
CA ALA A 58 -0.27 9.31 1.03
C ALA A 58 -1.14 9.41 2.29
N ARG A 59 -2.30 10.07 2.20
CA ARG A 59 -3.25 10.18 3.30
C ARG A 59 -3.64 8.81 3.86
N VAL A 60 -3.98 7.86 3.00
CA VAL A 60 -4.34 6.49 3.42
C VAL A 60 -3.15 5.76 4.03
N THR A 61 -1.95 5.94 3.47
CA THR A 61 -0.71 5.34 3.97
C THR A 61 -0.38 5.79 5.40
N GLU A 62 -0.66 7.06 5.73
CA GLU A 62 -0.39 7.63 7.04
C GLU A 62 -1.37 7.19 8.14
N LEU A 63 -2.58 6.73 7.79
CA LEU A 63 -3.62 6.41 8.78
C LEU A 63 -3.15 5.47 9.90
N PRO A 64 -2.45 4.35 9.64
CA PRO A 64 -1.98 3.46 10.70
C PRO A 64 -1.01 4.13 11.67
N VAL A 65 -0.14 4.99 11.16
CA VAL A 65 0.81 5.75 11.99
C VAL A 65 0.06 6.73 12.88
N LYS A 66 -0.90 7.47 12.33
CA LYS A 66 -1.67 8.49 13.07
C LYS A 66 -2.61 7.88 14.11
N GLU A 67 -3.25 6.75 13.78
CA GLU A 67 -4.26 6.14 14.66
C GLU A 67 -3.66 5.17 15.69
N TYR A 68 -2.62 4.43 15.32
CA TYR A 68 -2.07 3.34 16.13
C TYR A 68 -0.67 3.63 16.67
N GLY A 69 -0.02 4.69 16.20
CA GLY A 69 1.34 5.04 16.63
C GLY A 69 2.39 3.99 16.26
N VAL A 70 2.20 3.28 15.14
CA VAL A 70 3.19 2.31 14.63
C VAL A 70 4.44 3.02 14.11
N ASP A 71 5.58 2.33 14.15
CA ASP A 71 6.89 2.91 13.85
C ASP A 71 7.28 2.82 12.37
N ALA A 72 6.42 2.28 11.54
CA ALA A 72 6.62 2.22 10.08
C ALA A 72 5.29 2.38 9.34
N ALA A 73 5.34 3.06 8.20
CA ALA A 73 4.25 3.16 7.25
C ALA A 73 4.60 2.35 5.99
N ILE A 74 3.65 1.53 5.54
CA ILE A 74 3.78 0.81 4.26
C ILE A 74 2.87 1.50 3.24
N LEU A 75 3.45 1.89 2.11
CA LEU A 75 2.72 2.51 1.03
C LEU A 75 1.46 1.72 0.69
N TYR A 76 0.31 2.41 0.72
CA TYR A 76 -0.96 1.78 0.37
C TYR A 76 -0.98 1.39 -1.11
N LYS A 77 -0.76 0.12 -1.37
CA LYS A 77 -0.65 -0.46 -2.71
C LYS A 77 -1.11 -1.92 -2.67
N ASP A 78 -1.41 -2.46 -3.83
CA ASP A 78 -1.70 -3.88 -4.04
C ASP A 78 -0.55 -4.55 -4.81
N ILE A 79 -0.53 -5.88 -4.79
CA ILE A 79 0.49 -6.67 -5.49
C ILE A 79 0.30 -6.69 -7.02
N MET A 80 -0.84 -6.21 -7.52
CA MET A 80 -1.18 -6.24 -8.96
C MET A 80 -0.77 -4.96 -9.69
N SER A 81 -0.27 -3.95 -8.97
CA SER A 81 0.13 -2.67 -9.58
C SER A 81 1.12 -2.81 -10.74
N PRO A 82 2.13 -3.70 -10.69
CA PRO A 82 3.01 -3.93 -11.83
C PRO A 82 2.26 -4.50 -13.04
N MET A 83 1.27 -5.36 -12.82
CA MET A 83 0.49 -5.98 -13.90
C MET A 83 -0.30 -4.94 -14.69
N VAL A 84 -0.89 -3.96 -13.99
CA VAL A 84 -1.62 -2.86 -14.64
C VAL A 84 -0.67 -2.02 -15.51
N ALA A 85 0.57 -1.81 -15.05
CA ALA A 85 1.58 -1.10 -15.83
C ALA A 85 2.07 -1.88 -17.07
N MET A 86 1.95 -3.21 -17.05
CA MET A 86 2.27 -4.10 -18.17
C MET A 86 1.04 -4.39 -19.06
N ASN A 87 0.02 -3.55 -19.04
CA ASN A 87 -1.24 -3.71 -19.77
C ASN A 87 -2.01 -5.03 -19.50
N VAL A 88 -1.75 -5.69 -18.37
CA VAL A 88 -2.55 -6.84 -17.95
C VAL A 88 -3.88 -6.34 -17.40
N ASN A 89 -4.97 -6.73 -18.05
CA ASN A 89 -6.31 -6.30 -17.67
C ASN A 89 -6.79 -7.04 -16.42
N VAL A 90 -6.86 -6.34 -15.30
CA VAL A 90 -7.32 -6.88 -14.00
C VAL A 90 -8.40 -6.01 -13.40
N GLU A 91 -9.48 -6.64 -12.98
CA GLU A 91 -10.59 -6.02 -12.26
C GLU A 91 -10.68 -6.56 -10.83
N LEU A 92 -10.94 -5.70 -9.87
CA LEU A 92 -11.26 -6.11 -8.50
C LEU A 92 -12.77 -6.22 -8.33
N LYS A 93 -13.29 -7.45 -8.32
CA LYS A 93 -14.72 -7.71 -8.10
C LYS A 93 -15.00 -7.93 -6.62
N ALA A 94 -15.99 -7.21 -6.10
CA ALA A 94 -16.42 -7.34 -4.71
C ALA A 94 -16.84 -8.79 -4.41
N GLY A 95 -16.33 -9.35 -3.32
CA GLY A 95 -16.62 -10.72 -2.89
C GLY A 95 -15.91 -11.83 -3.68
N VAL A 96 -15.26 -11.51 -4.80
CA VAL A 96 -14.54 -12.48 -5.66
C VAL A 96 -13.02 -12.25 -5.58
N GLY A 97 -12.58 -10.99 -5.61
CA GLY A 97 -11.18 -10.62 -5.68
C GLY A 97 -10.74 -10.21 -7.09
N PRO A 98 -9.46 -10.36 -7.43
CA PRO A 98 -8.93 -10.00 -8.74
C PRO A 98 -9.42 -10.98 -9.81
N VAL A 99 -9.91 -10.42 -10.90
CA VAL A 99 -10.36 -11.17 -12.08
C VAL A 99 -9.58 -10.69 -13.30
N PHE A 100 -8.93 -11.62 -13.98
CA PHE A 100 -8.16 -11.35 -15.19
C PHE A 100 -9.01 -11.73 -16.41
N SER A 101 -9.27 -10.78 -17.30
CA SER A 101 -10.02 -11.04 -18.54
C SER A 101 -9.22 -11.90 -19.53
N THR A 102 -7.90 -11.73 -19.53
CA THR A 102 -6.95 -12.46 -20.38
C THR A 102 -5.82 -13.02 -19.55
N PRO A 103 -6.00 -14.19 -18.91
CA PRO A 103 -4.94 -14.81 -18.12
C PRO A 103 -3.79 -15.28 -19.00
N ILE A 104 -2.57 -15.02 -18.59
CA ILE A 104 -1.35 -15.46 -19.27
C ILE A 104 -1.20 -16.99 -19.09
N ARG A 105 -1.12 -17.73 -20.22
CA ARG A 105 -1.06 -19.20 -20.23
C ARG A 105 0.06 -19.76 -21.12
N SER A 106 0.73 -18.91 -21.89
CA SER A 106 1.80 -19.31 -22.83
C SER A 106 2.88 -18.24 -22.91
N MET A 107 4.04 -18.60 -23.45
CA MET A 107 5.11 -17.64 -23.76
C MET A 107 4.63 -16.56 -24.74
N ALA A 108 3.80 -16.93 -25.71
CA ALA A 108 3.22 -15.99 -26.66
C ALA A 108 2.31 -14.94 -25.98
N ASP A 109 1.76 -15.21 -24.79
CA ASP A 109 1.02 -14.25 -24.00
C ASP A 109 1.99 -13.33 -23.24
N VAL A 110 3.12 -13.85 -22.78
CA VAL A 110 4.20 -13.07 -22.15
C VAL A 110 4.80 -12.06 -23.14
N ASP A 111 5.03 -12.48 -24.39
CA ASP A 111 5.60 -11.63 -25.44
C ASP A 111 4.70 -10.43 -25.82
N LYS A 112 3.44 -10.42 -25.38
CA LYS A 112 2.48 -9.31 -25.60
C LYS A 112 2.46 -8.30 -24.46
N LEU A 113 3.19 -8.55 -23.36
CA LEU A 113 3.29 -7.62 -22.27
C LEU A 113 4.19 -6.44 -22.66
N GLU A 114 3.76 -5.24 -22.31
CA GLU A 114 4.48 -3.98 -22.59
C GLU A 114 5.18 -3.45 -21.34
#